data_b897df71832bd72da99fa19dde1b5ccf
#
_entry.id   b897df71832bd72da99fa19dde1b5ccf
#
_cell.length_a   1.000
_cell.length_b   1.000
_cell.length_c   1.000
_cell.angle_alpha   90.00
_cell.angle_beta   90.00
_cell.angle_gamma   90.00
#
_symmetry.space_group_name_H-M   'P 1'
#
loop_
_entity.id
_entity.type
_entity.pdbx_description
1 polymer ?
#
loop_
_entity_poly.entity_id
_entity_poly.type
_entity_poly.pdbx_seq_one_letter_code
_entity_poly.pdbx_strand_id
1 'polypeptide(L)' 'MEGRKLNVSFGKSGAGSISPKLSLPVTDLRDMGITPENREVNYYYDKENKQIIIKKDN' A
#
# COMPACT_ATOMS: atom_id res chain seq x y z
N MET A 1 -8.55 -9.32 -14.02
CA MET A 1 -8.00 -8.69 -12.81
C MET A 1 -9.16 -8.17 -11.99
N GLU A 2 -9.22 -8.57 -10.74
CA GLU A 2 -10.28 -8.12 -9.84
C GLU A 2 -9.80 -6.92 -9.04
N GLY A 3 -10.65 -5.93 -8.95
CA GLY A 3 -10.37 -4.76 -8.15
C GLY A 3 -11.41 -4.57 -7.07
N ARG A 4 -11.07 -3.82 -6.05
CA ARG A 4 -12.00 -3.45 -5.01
C ARG A 4 -11.74 -2.01 -4.60
N LYS A 5 -12.75 -1.40 -4.05
CA LYS A 5 -12.61 -0.05 -3.53
C LYS A 5 -12.10 -0.10 -2.11
N LEU A 6 -11.09 0.69 -1.83
CA LEU A 6 -10.55 0.85 -0.49
C LEU A 6 -10.51 2.33 -0.19
N ASN A 7 -10.70 2.66 1.08
CA ASN A 7 -10.65 4.05 1.51
C ASN A 7 -9.33 4.34 2.19
N VAL A 8 -8.70 5.42 1.77
CA VAL A 8 -7.50 5.91 2.44
C VAL A 8 -7.92 6.63 3.70
N SER A 9 -7.34 6.23 4.83
CA SER A 9 -7.60 6.88 6.12
C SER A 9 -6.61 8.02 6.30
N PHE A 10 -7.12 9.17 6.73
CA PHE A 10 -6.27 10.31 7.03
C PHE A 10 -6.37 10.59 8.51
N GLY A 11 -5.28 10.38 9.23
CA GLY A 11 -5.22 10.64 10.65
C GLY A 11 -4.20 11.71 10.96
N LYS A 12 -4.41 12.42 12.05
CA LYS A 12 -3.41 13.36 12.54
C LYS A 12 -2.48 12.64 13.49
N SER A 13 -1.20 12.81 13.30
CA SER A 13 -0.24 12.39 14.30
C SER A 13 0.26 13.62 15.06
N GLY A 14 0.74 13.41 16.24
CA GLY A 14 1.01 14.37 17.30
C GLY A 14 1.35 15.82 16.94
N ALA A 15 2.09 16.05 15.90
CA ALA A 15 2.51 17.41 15.54
C ALA A 15 1.59 18.10 14.54
N GLY A 16 0.37 17.59 14.37
CA GLY A 16 -0.56 18.17 13.41
C GLY A 16 -0.36 17.68 11.99
N SER A 17 0.57 16.78 11.77
CA SER A 17 0.80 16.19 10.45
C SER A 17 -0.30 15.20 10.12
N ILE A 18 -0.63 15.12 8.82
CA ILE A 18 -1.61 14.17 8.35
C ILE A 18 -0.87 12.94 7.84
N SER A 19 -1.24 11.77 8.34
CA SER A 19 -0.64 10.50 7.93
C SER A 19 -1.67 9.66 7.19
N PRO A 20 -1.63 9.61 5.87
CA PRO A 20 -2.55 8.76 5.13
C PRO A 20 -2.15 7.30 5.25
N LYS A 21 -3.14 6.44 5.42
CA LYS A 21 -2.92 5.01 5.56
C LYS A 21 -3.93 4.24 4.73
N LEU A 22 -3.49 3.17 4.16
CA LEU A 22 -4.34 2.28 3.39
C LEU A 22 -4.10 0.85 3.82
N SER A 23 -5.18 0.18 4.24
CA SER A 23 -5.09 -1.22 4.63
C SER A 23 -5.13 -2.10 3.39
N LEU A 24 -4.10 -2.91 3.20
CA LEU A 24 -4.04 -3.82 2.07
C LEU A 24 -4.56 -5.19 2.48
N PRO A 25 -5.27 -5.89 1.57
CA PRO A 25 -5.76 -7.23 1.87
C PRO A 25 -4.60 -8.18 2.14
N VAL A 26 -4.65 -8.87 3.26
CA VAL A 26 -3.58 -9.78 3.65
C VAL A 26 -3.48 -10.97 2.70
N THR A 27 -4.60 -11.40 2.14
CA THR A 27 -4.62 -12.51 1.20
C THR A 27 -3.83 -12.18 -0.07
N ASP A 28 -3.97 -10.95 -0.54
CA ASP A 28 -3.23 -10.51 -1.72
C ASP A 28 -1.74 -10.40 -1.44
N LEU A 29 -1.39 -9.92 -0.24
CA LEU A 29 0.01 -9.82 0.15
C LEU A 29 0.65 -11.20 0.26
N ARG A 30 -0.07 -12.17 0.80
CA ARG A 30 0.43 -13.54 0.87
C ARG A 30 0.64 -14.12 -0.51
N ASP A 31 -0.28 -13.85 -1.41
CA ASP A 31 -0.14 -14.34 -2.79
C ASP A 31 1.09 -13.76 -3.46
N MET A 32 1.46 -12.54 -3.12
CA MET A 32 2.67 -11.92 -3.62
C MET A 32 3.93 -12.43 -2.94
N GLY A 33 3.79 -13.18 -1.85
CA GLY A 33 4.94 -13.65 -1.08
C GLY A 33 5.41 -12.68 -0.02
N ILE A 34 4.58 -11.72 0.33
CA ILE A 34 4.91 -10.74 1.36
C ILE A 34 4.42 -11.25 2.71
N THR A 35 5.33 -11.37 3.65
CA THR A 35 5.06 -11.92 4.99
C THR A 35 5.72 -11.03 6.03
N PRO A 36 5.40 -11.22 7.33
CA PRO A 36 6.09 -10.45 8.37
C PRO A 36 7.60 -10.60 8.37
N GLU A 37 8.13 -11.72 7.86
CA GLU A 37 9.56 -11.94 7.76
C GLU A 37 10.16 -11.35 6.48
N ASN A 38 9.33 -11.09 5.48
CA ASN A 38 9.78 -10.63 4.18
C ASN A 38 8.85 -9.50 3.72
N ARG A 39 9.03 -8.33 4.30
CA ARG A 39 8.09 -7.21 4.20
C ARG A 39 8.47 -6.13 3.22
N GLU A 40 9.62 -6.21 2.62
CA GLU A 40 10.08 -5.14 1.75
C GLU A 40 9.37 -5.18 0.41
N VAL A 41 8.98 -4.01 -0.04
CA VAL A 41 8.31 -3.86 -1.33
C VAL A 41 8.90 -2.67 -2.05
N ASN A 42 8.76 -2.66 -3.36
CA ASN A 42 9.14 -1.53 -4.18
C ASN A 42 7.92 -0.67 -4.46
N TYR A 43 8.08 0.61 -4.31
CA TYR A 43 7.01 1.57 -4.48
C TYR A 43 7.28 2.43 -5.71
N TYR A 44 6.28 2.56 -6.55
CA TYR A 44 6.35 3.41 -7.74
C TYR A 44 5.10 4.27 -7.81
N TYR A 45 5.28 5.54 -8.11
CA TYR A 45 4.16 6.43 -8.34
C TYR A 45 4.11 6.82 -9.82
N ASP A 46 2.99 6.55 -10.46
CA ASP A 46 2.75 6.93 -11.85
C ASP A 46 1.93 8.22 -11.85
N LYS A 47 2.62 9.32 -12.08
CA LYS A 47 2.03 10.63 -11.98
C LYS A 47 1.01 10.89 -13.09
N GLU A 48 1.26 10.36 -14.27
CA GLU A 48 0.37 10.58 -15.41
C GLU A 48 -0.98 9.88 -15.22
N ASN A 49 -0.95 8.66 -14.75
CA ASN A 49 -2.16 7.86 -14.57
C ASN A 49 -2.72 7.94 -13.15
N LYS A 50 -2.06 8.71 -12.26
CA LYS A 50 -2.50 8.90 -10.89
C LYS A 50 -2.64 7.58 -10.16
N GLN A 51 -1.64 6.73 -10.24
CA GLN A 51 -1.69 5.41 -9.62
C GLN A 51 -0.40 5.10 -8.88
N ILE A 52 -0.53 4.26 -7.87
CA ILE A 52 0.58 3.77 -7.07
C ILE A 52 0.75 2.29 -7.37
N ILE A 53 1.97 1.87 -7.61
CA ILE A 53 2.30 0.47 -7.92
C ILE A 53 3.20 -0.06 -6.83
N ILE A 54 2.81 -1.18 -6.25
CA ILE A 54 3.59 -1.87 -5.22
C ILE A 54 3.99 -3.22 -5.78
N LYS A 55 5.28 -3.50 -5.76
CA LYS A 55 5.83 -4.78 -6.23
C LYS A 55 6.66 -5.41 -5.14
N LYS A 56 6.68 -6.73 -5.11
CA LYS A 56 7.53 -7.44 -4.19
C LYS A 56 8.98 -7.13 -4.50
N ASP A 57 9.76 -6.88 -3.45
CA ASP A 57 11.19 -6.68 -3.59
C ASP A 57 11.87 -8.04 -3.69
N ASN A 58 12.46 -8.29 -4.83
CA ASN A 58 13.04 -9.60 -5.05
C ASN A 58 14.26 -9.51 -5.96
#